data_e61580464fcaef5568f6cd708ab2b5f1
#
_entry.id   e61580464fcaef5568f6cd708ab2b5f1
#
_cell.length_a   1.000
_cell.length_b   1.000
_cell.length_c   1.000
_cell.angle_alpha   90.00
_cell.angle_beta   90.00
_cell.angle_gamma   90.00
#
_symmetry.space_group_name_H-M   'P 1'
#
loop_
_entity.id
_entity.type
_entity.pdbx_description
1 polymer ?
#
loop_
_entity_poly.entity_id
_entity_poly.type
_entity_poly.pdbx_seq_one_letter_code
_entity_poly.pdbx_strand_id
1 'polypeptide(L)'
;MKKFNIIIVSVLLLFTNCKSDEEFMTISPSDIFVDENVWKNESLIMGLVSDLYSRYADYQTVKKWYTFCDFDEAYCSNAVDRKRHQNATWSYGEQASWDYGYVRHMNLFLQKCAQADASVFAKNSRERLLAEVRFLRAAYYFAMVKRMGGVPLITEPLQYDYSGDVTYLYHPRSPEYEIYDFILKECDEIKTLLPNDPSIKSRATKAAALALRSRAALYAGAIAKYGALRTPQVSLPGWEVGIPAEKADDYYEIALNAAQEIMTDNLYDLYKKNPNDLADNFAQLFLDKSDANNEAIFVEDFLSPNKTHNYTVYSIPASMSEYPRYNGSLCATLNLVQMYELIDGNKIEPLNIGTTEAPVFYDNPIDVFAGRDARLAGTVILPGSSFRGTPVDIWAGYVTLDGEFVTGNAPGAEGTLPGSTEKIQIVGKDGPCEAAEYNTHTGFYVRKYNDTAAGSGDEKTGSEVWFIRYRFGEVLLNAAEAAFELNRKDLAAQYLNRLRERAGFTKPLAEDDVTFDRIVHERKVELAFEGHELWDMKRWRLAHLVWNGQNMNSTPSDPADAEAVNTQCLGLWPLKVFAPGEEVDGKWIFVVRMPSHVTAAHQFRIGNYYSEINTSILSNNPLIIKQPNQ
;
A
#
# COMPACT_ATOMS: atom_id res chain seq x y z
N MET A 1 21.43 -75.23 -12.63
CA MET A 1 22.28 -74.23 -13.35
C MET A 1 21.51 -73.07 -13.95
N LYS A 2 20.28 -73.23 -14.54
CA LYS A 2 19.54 -72.09 -15.14
C LYS A 2 19.09 -71.00 -14.14
N LYS A 3 18.85 -71.33 -12.86
CA LYS A 3 18.45 -70.32 -11.84
C LYS A 3 19.60 -69.45 -11.30
N PHE A 4 20.83 -69.96 -11.36
CA PHE A 4 22.03 -69.25 -10.88
C PHE A 4 22.48 -68.16 -11.91
N ASN A 5 22.30 -68.41 -13.19
CA ASN A 5 22.63 -67.46 -14.27
C ASN A 5 21.69 -66.25 -14.29
N ILE A 6 20.42 -66.41 -13.88
CA ILE A 6 19.44 -65.29 -13.81
C ILE A 6 19.78 -64.33 -12.68
N ILE A 7 20.28 -64.84 -11.53
CA ILE A 7 20.67 -63.99 -10.38
C ILE A 7 21.93 -63.18 -10.73
N ILE A 8 22.90 -63.76 -11.44
CA ILE A 8 24.11 -63.04 -11.84
C ILE A 8 23.80 -61.95 -12.87
N VAL A 9 22.89 -62.17 -13.82
CA VAL A 9 22.46 -61.15 -14.79
C VAL A 9 21.63 -60.04 -14.10
N SER A 10 20.80 -60.38 -13.08
CA SER A 10 20.06 -59.37 -12.31
C SER A 10 20.95 -58.51 -11.42
N VAL A 11 22.04 -59.06 -10.87
CA VAL A 11 23.02 -58.31 -10.07
C VAL A 11 23.92 -57.45 -10.95
N LEU A 12 24.26 -57.87 -12.16
CA LEU A 12 25.00 -57.04 -13.13
C LEU A 12 24.18 -55.87 -13.67
N LEU A 13 22.85 -55.98 -13.77
CA LEU A 13 21.97 -54.87 -14.18
C LEU A 13 21.76 -53.82 -13.10
N LEU A 14 22.07 -54.11 -11.84
CA LEU A 14 21.98 -53.11 -10.74
C LEU A 14 23.19 -52.17 -10.64
N PHE A 15 24.30 -52.49 -11.32
CA PHE A 15 25.50 -51.64 -11.32
C PHE A 15 25.67 -50.73 -12.55
N THR A 16 24.78 -50.82 -13.52
CA THR A 16 24.88 -49.98 -14.75
C THR A 16 24.24 -48.62 -14.64
N ASN A 17 23.69 -48.24 -13.48
CA ASN A 17 23.07 -46.93 -13.26
C ASN A 17 23.83 -46.02 -12.26
N CYS A 18 25.04 -46.35 -11.86
CA CYS A 18 25.90 -45.42 -11.17
C CYS A 18 26.50 -44.47 -12.23
N LYS A 19 26.05 -43.25 -12.25
CA LYS A 19 26.76 -42.15 -12.92
C LYS A 19 28.18 -42.12 -12.38
N SER A 20 29.18 -41.93 -13.23
CA SER A 20 30.57 -41.81 -12.80
C SER A 20 30.71 -40.59 -11.87
N ASP A 21 31.66 -40.57 -10.97
CA ASP A 21 31.96 -39.42 -10.13
C ASP A 21 32.22 -38.17 -10.97
N GLU A 22 32.80 -38.29 -12.16
CA GLU A 22 32.96 -37.21 -13.13
C GLU A 22 31.62 -36.70 -13.64
N GLU A 23 30.65 -37.56 -13.94
CA GLU A 23 29.32 -37.19 -14.41
C GLU A 23 28.47 -36.54 -13.30
N PHE A 24 28.69 -36.98 -12.03
CA PHE A 24 28.09 -36.34 -10.86
C PHE A 24 28.71 -34.97 -10.58
N MET A 25 30.01 -34.78 -10.79
CA MET A 25 30.71 -33.52 -10.65
C MET A 25 30.43 -32.53 -11.79
N THR A 26 29.83 -32.98 -12.90
CA THR A 26 29.42 -32.14 -14.05
C THR A 26 27.94 -31.76 -14.05
N ILE A 27 27.23 -31.91 -12.91
CA ILE A 27 25.85 -31.42 -12.78
C ILE A 27 25.87 -29.90 -13.01
N SER A 28 25.13 -29.45 -14.02
CA SER A 28 24.95 -28.02 -14.27
C SER A 28 24.43 -27.34 -13.02
N PRO A 29 24.93 -26.14 -12.69
CA PRO A 29 24.45 -25.41 -11.54
C PRO A 29 22.93 -25.31 -11.54
N SER A 30 22.29 -25.62 -10.43
CA SER A 30 20.84 -25.46 -10.25
C SER A 30 20.41 -24.00 -10.20
N ASP A 31 21.35 -23.09 -10.00
CA ASP A 31 21.14 -21.63 -10.00
C ASP A 31 21.43 -21.07 -11.38
N ILE A 32 20.36 -20.62 -12.06
CA ILE A 32 20.42 -20.06 -13.41
C ILE A 32 21.34 -18.82 -13.51
N PHE A 33 21.58 -18.10 -12.41
CA PHE A 33 22.47 -16.92 -12.39
C PHE A 33 23.96 -17.29 -12.54
N VAL A 34 24.34 -18.53 -12.30
CA VAL A 34 25.72 -19.01 -12.47
C VAL A 34 25.94 -19.81 -13.75
N ASP A 35 24.87 -20.12 -14.53
CA ASP A 35 25.00 -20.82 -15.82
C ASP A 35 25.62 -19.88 -16.87
N GLU A 36 26.82 -20.22 -17.34
CA GLU A 36 27.56 -19.42 -18.32
C GLU A 36 26.86 -19.29 -19.67
N ASN A 37 25.97 -20.19 -20.04
CA ASN A 37 25.22 -20.12 -21.30
C ASN A 37 24.20 -18.99 -21.31
N VAL A 38 23.66 -18.64 -20.16
CA VAL A 38 22.74 -17.51 -20.00
C VAL A 38 23.42 -16.21 -20.42
N TRP A 39 24.68 -16.02 -20.05
CA TRP A 39 25.44 -14.78 -20.29
C TRP A 39 25.93 -14.62 -21.75
N LYS A 40 25.64 -15.58 -22.61
CA LYS A 40 25.90 -15.54 -24.05
C LYS A 40 24.67 -15.15 -24.89
N ASN A 41 23.54 -14.84 -24.26
CA ASN A 41 22.28 -14.54 -24.93
C ASN A 41 21.52 -13.43 -24.22
N GLU A 42 21.34 -12.28 -24.89
CA GLU A 42 20.65 -11.12 -24.32
C GLU A 42 19.21 -11.42 -23.87
N SER A 43 18.47 -12.26 -24.61
CA SER A 43 17.11 -12.63 -24.26
C SER A 43 17.03 -13.43 -22.94
N LEU A 44 18.01 -14.30 -22.68
CA LEU A 44 18.10 -15.03 -21.41
C LEU A 44 18.49 -14.09 -20.27
N ILE A 45 19.42 -13.15 -20.51
CA ILE A 45 19.79 -12.11 -19.55
C ILE A 45 18.56 -11.24 -19.20
N MET A 46 17.75 -10.88 -20.20
CA MET A 46 16.48 -10.17 -19.99
C MET A 46 15.50 -10.98 -19.14
N GLY A 47 15.48 -12.31 -19.31
CA GLY A 47 14.69 -13.22 -18.45
C GLY A 47 15.09 -13.13 -16.98
N LEU A 48 16.40 -13.07 -16.68
CA LEU A 48 16.88 -12.85 -15.30
C LEU A 48 16.42 -11.51 -14.72
N VAL A 49 16.47 -10.44 -15.52
CA VAL A 49 15.99 -9.13 -15.07
C VAL A 49 14.49 -9.17 -14.77
N SER A 50 13.71 -9.88 -15.59
CA SER A 50 12.26 -10.05 -15.39
C SER A 50 11.96 -10.82 -14.08
N ASP A 51 12.75 -11.87 -13.77
CA ASP A 51 12.67 -12.56 -12.48
C ASP A 51 12.95 -11.62 -11.32
N LEU A 52 14.02 -10.81 -11.40
CA LEU A 52 14.35 -9.84 -10.37
C LEU A 52 13.22 -8.82 -10.15
N TYR A 53 12.58 -8.31 -11.23
CA TYR A 53 11.41 -7.43 -11.09
C TYR A 53 10.21 -8.12 -10.43
N SER A 54 10.01 -9.42 -10.69
CA SER A 54 8.89 -10.18 -10.09
C SER A 54 8.95 -10.27 -8.56
N ARG A 55 10.15 -10.11 -8.00
CA ARG A 55 10.47 -10.16 -6.56
C ARG A 55 10.51 -8.79 -5.89
N TYR A 56 10.02 -7.74 -6.55
CA TYR A 56 9.95 -6.40 -5.95
C TYR A 56 9.16 -6.40 -4.64
N ALA A 57 9.74 -5.85 -3.58
CA ALA A 57 9.29 -6.04 -2.20
C ALA A 57 8.21 -5.03 -1.77
N ASP A 58 7.02 -5.12 -2.37
CA ASP A 58 5.84 -4.38 -1.91
C ASP A 58 5.23 -5.01 -0.65
N TYR A 59 4.62 -4.20 0.21
CA TYR A 59 3.85 -4.68 1.37
C TYR A 59 2.34 -4.59 1.09
N GLN A 60 1.81 -3.39 0.86
CA GLN A 60 0.42 -3.14 0.54
C GLN A 60 0.25 -2.98 -0.97
N THR A 61 -0.53 -3.85 -1.59
CA THR A 61 -0.78 -3.86 -3.04
C THR A 61 -2.15 -4.43 -3.35
N VAL A 62 -2.59 -4.27 -4.59
CA VAL A 62 -3.82 -4.91 -5.08
C VAL A 62 -3.81 -6.45 -4.98
N LYS A 63 -2.64 -7.10 -4.93
CA LYS A 63 -2.53 -8.56 -4.66
C LYS A 63 -2.69 -8.91 -3.18
N LYS A 64 -2.33 -7.99 -2.30
CA LYS A 64 -2.37 -8.16 -0.85
C LYS A 64 -3.40 -7.20 -0.24
N TRP A 65 -4.59 -7.13 -0.83
CA TRP A 65 -5.66 -6.20 -0.49
C TRP A 65 -5.97 -6.14 1.02
N TYR A 66 -5.89 -7.28 1.71
CA TYR A 66 -6.15 -7.39 3.15
C TYR A 66 -5.18 -6.59 4.01
N THR A 67 -3.99 -6.25 3.50
CA THR A 67 -3.01 -5.45 4.24
C THR A 67 -3.39 -3.98 4.36
N PHE A 68 -4.31 -3.48 3.52
CA PHE A 68 -4.87 -2.14 3.70
C PHE A 68 -5.73 -2.04 4.96
N CYS A 69 -6.31 -3.16 5.39
CA CYS A 69 -7.12 -3.21 6.60
C CYS A 69 -6.28 -3.29 7.90
N ASP A 70 -4.98 -3.23 7.86
CA ASP A 70 -4.14 -3.23 9.06
C ASP A 70 -4.27 -1.91 9.85
N PHE A 71 -4.95 -0.88 9.31
CA PHE A 71 -5.08 0.46 9.87
C PHE A 71 -6.49 1.02 9.70
N ASP A 72 -6.66 2.27 10.10
CA ASP A 72 -7.95 2.94 10.16
C ASP A 72 -8.53 3.37 8.79
N GLU A 73 -7.77 3.26 7.68
CA GLU A 73 -8.30 3.57 6.34
C GLU A 73 -9.28 2.51 5.83
N ALA A 74 -9.14 1.26 6.26
CA ALA A 74 -9.99 0.16 5.80
C ALA A 74 -10.36 -0.82 6.89
N TYR A 75 -11.48 -1.50 6.67
CA TYR A 75 -12.00 -2.59 7.49
C TYR A 75 -12.19 -3.84 6.63
N CYS A 76 -11.96 -5.01 7.20
CA CYS A 76 -12.21 -6.29 6.54
C CYS A 76 -13.46 -6.98 7.11
N SER A 77 -14.46 -7.26 6.27
CA SER A 77 -15.64 -8.03 6.67
C SER A 77 -15.43 -9.56 6.61
N ASN A 78 -14.40 -10.02 5.88
CA ASN A 78 -14.09 -11.43 5.68
C ASN A 78 -13.58 -12.08 6.99
N ALA A 79 -14.19 -13.20 7.40
CA ALA A 79 -13.88 -13.90 8.66
C ALA A 79 -12.43 -14.36 8.79
N VAL A 80 -11.74 -14.67 7.67
CA VAL A 80 -10.37 -15.16 7.68
C VAL A 80 -9.38 -14.06 8.05
N ASP A 81 -9.56 -12.86 7.49
CA ASP A 81 -8.60 -11.76 7.61
C ASP A 81 -9.00 -10.75 8.70
N ARG A 82 -10.27 -10.70 9.12
CA ARG A 82 -10.76 -9.73 10.11
C ARG A 82 -10.07 -9.81 11.47
N LYS A 83 -9.49 -10.97 11.83
CA LYS A 83 -8.72 -11.12 13.08
C LYS A 83 -7.50 -10.23 13.17
N ARG A 84 -6.90 -9.84 12.04
CA ARG A 84 -5.74 -8.94 12.01
C ARG A 84 -6.10 -7.53 12.48
N HIS A 85 -7.30 -7.06 12.14
CA HIS A 85 -7.74 -5.68 12.36
C HIS A 85 -8.38 -5.46 13.71
N GLN A 86 -8.86 -6.54 14.31
CA GLN A 86 -9.63 -6.51 15.56
C GLN A 86 -8.82 -6.99 16.75
N ASN A 87 -7.76 -7.74 16.52
CA ASN A 87 -6.79 -8.16 17.53
C ASN A 87 -5.58 -7.24 17.47
N ALA A 88 -5.76 -6.13 17.88
CA ALA A 88 -5.01 -4.94 18.05
C ALA A 88 -3.51 -5.04 18.32
N THR A 89 -2.98 -6.15 18.76
CA THR A 89 -1.57 -6.27 19.14
C THR A 89 -0.76 -6.80 17.97
N TRP A 90 0.02 -5.94 17.38
CA TRP A 90 1.00 -6.30 16.35
C TRP A 90 2.11 -7.14 16.96
N SER A 91 2.47 -8.25 16.28
CA SER A 91 3.70 -8.93 16.62
C SER A 91 4.89 -8.08 16.22
N TYR A 92 6.04 -8.27 16.87
CA TYR A 92 7.26 -7.58 16.48
C TYR A 92 7.82 -8.08 15.14
N GLY A 93 7.47 -9.31 14.74
CA GLY A 93 7.87 -9.90 13.45
C GLY A 93 7.09 -9.41 12.24
N GLU A 94 6.01 -8.62 12.43
CA GLU A 94 5.24 -8.09 11.30
C GLU A 94 6.12 -7.30 10.33
N GLN A 95 5.92 -7.55 9.04
CA GLN A 95 6.60 -6.86 7.94
C GLN A 95 8.11 -7.09 7.85
N ALA A 96 8.70 -7.99 8.62
CA ALA A 96 10.12 -8.30 8.51
C ALA A 96 10.53 -8.64 7.07
N SER A 97 11.68 -8.16 6.65
CA SER A 97 12.25 -8.41 5.32
C SER A 97 13.74 -8.62 5.43
N TRP A 98 14.22 -9.83 5.08
CA TRP A 98 15.61 -10.23 5.24
C TRP A 98 16.01 -11.25 4.17
N ASP A 99 15.71 -10.96 2.87
CA ASP A 99 16.04 -11.88 1.77
C ASP A 99 17.41 -11.55 1.14
N TYR A 100 18.47 -12.03 1.78
CA TYR A 100 19.82 -11.92 1.22
C TYR A 100 20.07 -12.85 0.03
N GLY A 101 19.21 -13.84 -0.22
CA GLY A 101 19.21 -14.60 -1.47
C GLY A 101 18.87 -13.71 -2.67
N TYR A 102 17.90 -12.79 -2.49
CA TYR A 102 17.58 -11.81 -3.52
C TYR A 102 18.71 -10.79 -3.73
N VAL A 103 19.32 -10.29 -2.65
CA VAL A 103 20.52 -9.43 -2.73
C VAL A 103 21.67 -10.13 -3.48
N ARG A 104 21.91 -11.42 -3.15
CA ARG A 104 22.93 -12.21 -3.83
C ARG A 104 22.67 -12.36 -5.33
N HIS A 105 21.43 -12.63 -5.75
CA HIS A 105 21.08 -12.73 -7.17
C HIS A 105 21.31 -11.40 -7.91
N MET A 106 20.93 -10.26 -7.31
CA MET A 106 21.22 -8.96 -7.90
C MET A 106 22.73 -8.70 -8.01
N ASN A 107 23.51 -9.00 -6.97
CA ASN A 107 24.95 -8.84 -6.99
C ASN A 107 25.64 -9.76 -8.03
N LEU A 108 25.19 -11.03 -8.13
CA LEU A 108 25.65 -11.96 -9.17
C LEU A 108 25.33 -11.45 -10.58
N PHE A 109 24.10 -10.94 -10.77
CA PHE A 109 23.73 -10.33 -12.04
C PHE A 109 24.66 -9.18 -12.40
N LEU A 110 24.88 -8.25 -11.48
CA LEU A 110 25.74 -7.08 -11.71
C LEU A 110 27.17 -7.51 -12.08
N GLN A 111 27.74 -8.46 -11.36
CA GLN A 111 29.08 -8.99 -11.62
C GLN A 111 29.18 -9.67 -12.99
N LYS A 112 28.28 -10.63 -13.26
CA LYS A 112 28.31 -11.42 -14.50
C LYS A 112 27.96 -10.59 -15.75
N CYS A 113 26.96 -9.70 -15.64
CA CYS A 113 26.57 -8.81 -16.73
C CYS A 113 27.70 -7.84 -17.11
N ALA A 114 28.45 -7.33 -16.12
CA ALA A 114 29.61 -6.47 -16.38
C ALA A 114 30.76 -7.22 -17.07
N GLN A 115 30.92 -8.52 -16.80
CA GLN A 115 31.95 -9.38 -17.38
C GLN A 115 31.57 -9.98 -18.73
N ALA A 116 30.28 -10.00 -19.08
CA ALA A 116 29.79 -10.58 -20.32
C ALA A 116 30.32 -9.83 -21.55
N ASP A 117 30.53 -10.56 -22.65
CA ASP A 117 31.03 -9.98 -23.89
C ASP A 117 30.07 -8.88 -24.39
N ALA A 118 30.63 -7.71 -24.72
CA ALA A 118 29.84 -6.58 -25.20
C ALA A 118 29.06 -6.87 -26.48
N SER A 119 29.52 -7.83 -27.31
CA SER A 119 28.86 -8.22 -28.54
C SER A 119 27.53 -8.97 -28.33
N VAL A 120 27.27 -9.44 -27.10
CA VAL A 120 26.00 -10.09 -26.71
C VAL A 120 24.86 -9.08 -26.66
N PHE A 121 25.15 -7.82 -26.40
CA PHE A 121 24.17 -6.78 -26.11
C PHE A 121 23.93 -5.85 -27.29
N ALA A 122 22.68 -5.44 -27.48
CA ALA A 122 22.35 -4.30 -28.32
C ALA A 122 23.01 -3.01 -27.77
N LYS A 123 23.10 -1.97 -28.60
CA LYS A 123 23.73 -0.70 -28.22
C LYS A 123 23.07 -0.12 -26.93
N ASN A 124 23.91 0.17 -25.93
CA ASN A 124 23.52 0.72 -24.61
C ASN A 124 22.62 -0.21 -23.76
N SER A 125 22.35 -1.44 -24.21
CA SER A 125 21.48 -2.36 -23.48
C SER A 125 22.13 -2.83 -22.16
N ARG A 126 23.43 -3.15 -22.21
CA ARG A 126 24.16 -3.62 -21.02
C ARG A 126 24.15 -2.59 -19.89
N GLU A 127 24.48 -1.34 -20.19
CA GLU A 127 24.53 -0.24 -19.21
C GLU A 127 23.14 0.01 -18.61
N ARG A 128 22.11 -0.06 -19.43
CA ARG A 128 20.72 0.04 -18.99
C ARG A 128 20.33 -1.12 -18.05
N LEU A 129 20.65 -2.38 -18.41
CA LEU A 129 20.34 -3.54 -17.58
C LEU A 129 21.07 -3.49 -16.23
N LEU A 130 22.33 -3.07 -16.23
CA LEU A 130 23.09 -2.83 -15.00
C LEU A 130 22.42 -1.76 -14.12
N ALA A 131 22.00 -0.65 -14.72
CA ALA A 131 21.30 0.42 -14.01
C ALA A 131 19.95 -0.03 -13.43
N GLU A 132 19.18 -0.83 -14.18
CA GLU A 132 17.90 -1.38 -13.71
C GLU A 132 18.08 -2.32 -12.51
N VAL A 133 19.09 -3.19 -12.52
CA VAL A 133 19.35 -4.07 -11.38
C VAL A 133 19.92 -3.30 -10.18
N ARG A 134 20.71 -2.26 -10.39
CA ARG A 134 21.11 -1.32 -9.33
C ARG A 134 19.89 -0.62 -8.73
N PHE A 135 18.92 -0.19 -9.54
CA PHE A 135 17.65 0.36 -9.07
C PHE A 135 16.90 -0.65 -8.19
N LEU A 136 16.75 -1.89 -8.63
CA LEU A 136 16.07 -2.94 -7.87
C LEU A 136 16.79 -3.23 -6.54
N ARG A 137 18.13 -3.23 -6.53
CA ARG A 137 18.93 -3.40 -5.32
C ARG A 137 18.72 -2.23 -4.34
N ALA A 138 18.76 -1.00 -4.83
CA ALA A 138 18.46 0.18 -4.03
C ALA A 138 17.03 0.14 -3.47
N ALA A 139 16.04 -0.22 -4.29
CA ALA A 139 14.64 -0.38 -3.86
C ALA A 139 14.48 -1.48 -2.80
N TYR A 140 15.22 -2.58 -2.92
CA TYR A 140 15.16 -3.65 -1.93
C TYR A 140 15.86 -3.26 -0.61
N TYR A 141 17.00 -2.57 -0.66
CA TYR A 141 17.61 -2.00 0.54
C TYR A 141 16.68 -0.98 1.21
N PHE A 142 15.97 -0.16 0.45
CA PHE A 142 14.93 0.72 1.00
C PHE A 142 13.79 -0.09 1.65
N ALA A 143 13.36 -1.18 1.03
CA ALA A 143 12.36 -2.06 1.62
C ALA A 143 12.83 -2.70 2.93
N MET A 144 14.10 -3.07 3.04
CA MET A 144 14.70 -3.60 4.27
C MET A 144 14.88 -2.51 5.34
N VAL A 145 15.51 -1.38 5.02
CA VAL A 145 15.86 -0.36 6.02
C VAL A 145 14.63 0.24 6.70
N LYS A 146 13.58 0.54 5.96
CA LYS A 146 12.33 1.08 6.55
C LYS A 146 11.61 0.09 7.48
N ARG A 147 11.95 -1.22 7.40
CA ARG A 147 11.39 -2.29 8.23
C ARG A 147 12.31 -2.66 9.38
N MET A 148 13.59 -2.80 9.09
CA MET A 148 14.58 -3.40 9.99
C MET A 148 15.56 -2.40 10.61
N GLY A 149 15.57 -1.14 10.12
CA GLY A 149 16.68 -0.23 10.38
C GLY A 149 17.91 -0.63 9.57
N GLY A 150 19.11 -0.37 10.08
CA GLY A 150 20.34 -0.82 9.45
C GLY A 150 20.38 -2.33 9.31
N VAL A 151 20.92 -2.79 8.20
CA VAL A 151 21.10 -4.20 7.83
C VAL A 151 22.51 -4.37 7.27
N PRO A 152 23.06 -5.58 7.16
CA PRO A 152 24.34 -5.78 6.47
C PRO A 152 24.30 -5.21 5.04
N LEU A 153 25.19 -4.26 4.73
CA LEU A 153 25.32 -3.70 3.38
C LEU A 153 26.25 -4.58 2.54
N ILE A 154 25.68 -5.45 1.71
CA ILE A 154 26.40 -6.41 0.89
C ILE A 154 26.19 -6.04 -0.59
N THR A 155 27.24 -5.57 -1.24
CA THR A 155 27.21 -5.08 -2.63
C THR A 155 27.88 -6.02 -3.62
N GLU A 156 28.50 -7.10 -3.14
CA GLU A 156 29.17 -8.13 -3.93
C GLU A 156 28.61 -9.52 -3.59
N PRO A 157 28.70 -10.51 -4.51
CA PRO A 157 28.27 -11.87 -4.20
C PRO A 157 29.21 -12.51 -3.18
N LEU A 158 28.67 -12.90 -2.03
CA LEU A 158 29.41 -13.70 -1.06
C LEU A 158 29.53 -15.15 -1.56
N GLN A 159 30.71 -15.73 -1.47
CA GLN A 159 31.00 -17.10 -1.86
C GLN A 159 31.62 -17.85 -0.69
N TYR A 160 31.06 -19.04 -0.40
CA TYR A 160 31.66 -19.96 0.56
C TYR A 160 32.82 -20.71 -0.10
N ASP A 161 33.98 -20.75 0.53
CA ASP A 161 35.21 -21.34 0.02
C ASP A 161 35.40 -22.81 0.39
N TYR A 162 34.40 -23.41 1.06
CA TYR A 162 34.41 -24.78 1.54
C TYR A 162 35.52 -25.09 2.55
N SER A 163 36.13 -24.11 3.18
CA SER A 163 37.18 -24.26 4.20
C SER A 163 36.68 -24.83 5.53
N GLY A 164 35.36 -24.76 5.75
CA GLY A 164 34.75 -25.06 7.05
C GLY A 164 34.65 -23.85 7.97
N ASP A 165 35.40 -22.79 7.72
CA ASP A 165 35.27 -21.51 8.39
C ASP A 165 34.25 -20.62 7.66
N VAL A 166 33.22 -20.16 8.36
CA VAL A 166 32.19 -19.28 7.83
C VAL A 166 32.29 -17.85 8.39
N THR A 167 33.26 -17.57 9.26
CA THR A 167 33.34 -16.29 9.99
C THR A 167 33.57 -15.08 9.08
N TYR A 168 34.25 -15.27 7.94
CA TYR A 168 34.46 -14.24 6.93
C TYR A 168 33.17 -13.85 6.17
N LEU A 169 32.12 -14.66 6.26
CA LEU A 169 30.78 -14.36 5.72
C LEU A 169 29.91 -13.56 6.70
N TYR A 170 30.35 -13.41 7.96
CA TYR A 170 29.63 -12.65 8.95
C TYR A 170 29.78 -11.14 8.72
N HIS A 171 28.69 -10.50 8.47
CA HIS A 171 28.62 -9.03 8.32
C HIS A 171 27.73 -8.46 9.41
N PRO A 172 28.19 -7.45 10.17
CA PRO A 172 27.35 -6.75 11.13
C PRO A 172 26.29 -5.92 10.40
N ARG A 173 25.31 -5.44 11.13
CA ARG A 173 24.40 -4.41 10.63
C ARG A 173 25.21 -3.12 10.39
N SER A 174 25.00 -2.48 9.26
CA SER A 174 25.47 -1.11 9.03
C SER A 174 24.59 -0.11 9.78
N PRO A 175 25.10 1.07 10.13
CA PRO A 175 24.28 2.18 10.58
C PRO A 175 23.09 2.43 9.64
N GLU A 176 21.92 2.76 10.18
CA GLU A 176 20.70 2.95 9.39
C GLU A 176 20.89 4.04 8.32
N TYR A 177 21.54 5.15 8.67
CA TYR A 177 21.83 6.23 7.73
C TYR A 177 22.74 5.81 6.57
N GLU A 178 23.69 4.90 6.77
CA GLU A 178 24.56 4.43 5.69
C GLU A 178 23.79 3.63 4.62
N ILE A 179 22.75 2.91 5.04
CA ILE A 179 21.87 2.23 4.08
C ILE A 179 21.08 3.25 3.25
N TYR A 180 20.56 4.32 3.87
CA TYR A 180 19.92 5.40 3.14
C TYR A 180 20.91 6.12 2.21
N ASP A 181 22.11 6.46 2.68
CA ASP A 181 23.15 7.10 1.87
C ASP A 181 23.51 6.26 0.64
N PHE A 182 23.65 4.93 0.81
CA PHE A 182 23.83 3.99 -0.29
C PHE A 182 22.71 4.06 -1.31
N ILE A 183 21.45 4.02 -0.88
CA ILE A 183 20.26 4.11 -1.76
C ILE A 183 20.27 5.41 -2.56
N LEU A 184 20.50 6.53 -1.88
CA LEU A 184 20.52 7.86 -2.49
C LEU A 184 21.63 8.00 -3.52
N LYS A 185 22.82 7.46 -3.24
CA LYS A 185 23.96 7.42 -4.14
C LYS A 185 23.67 6.55 -5.37
N GLU A 186 23.17 5.31 -5.17
CA GLU A 186 22.82 4.42 -6.28
C GLU A 186 21.84 5.11 -7.23
N CYS A 187 20.76 5.70 -6.71
CA CYS A 187 19.75 6.38 -7.52
C CYS A 187 20.33 7.58 -8.30
N ASP A 188 21.22 8.34 -7.69
CA ASP A 188 21.85 9.49 -8.33
C ASP A 188 22.79 9.09 -9.49
N GLU A 189 23.58 8.04 -9.28
CA GLU A 189 24.51 7.54 -10.30
C GLU A 189 23.81 6.91 -11.50
N ILE A 190 22.68 6.19 -11.27
CA ILE A 190 22.00 5.45 -12.35
C ILE A 190 21.00 6.30 -13.13
N LYS A 191 20.53 7.45 -12.60
CA LYS A 191 19.47 8.25 -13.23
C LYS A 191 19.76 8.64 -14.68
N THR A 192 21.04 8.86 -15.03
CA THR A 192 21.46 9.22 -16.39
C THR A 192 21.67 8.01 -17.31
N LEU A 193 21.74 6.81 -16.75
CA LEU A 193 21.88 5.55 -17.49
C LEU A 193 20.52 4.91 -17.83
N LEU A 194 19.48 5.35 -17.13
CA LEU A 194 18.10 4.89 -17.33
C LEU A 194 17.37 5.75 -18.38
N PRO A 195 16.38 5.17 -19.10
CA PRO A 195 15.58 5.94 -20.04
C PRO A 195 14.85 7.11 -19.37
N ASN A 196 14.79 8.26 -20.03
CA ASN A 196 13.92 9.37 -19.66
C ASN A 196 12.66 9.37 -20.54
N ASP A 197 11.86 8.32 -20.43
CA ASP A 197 10.70 8.05 -21.28
C ASP A 197 9.47 7.72 -20.41
N PRO A 198 8.44 8.59 -20.38
CA PRO A 198 7.26 8.39 -19.55
C PRO A 198 6.32 7.28 -20.03
N SER A 199 6.52 6.72 -21.22
CA SER A 199 5.77 5.55 -21.72
C SER A 199 6.22 4.24 -21.04
N ILE A 200 7.46 4.20 -20.52
CA ILE A 200 8.00 3.05 -19.81
C ILE A 200 7.59 3.12 -18.34
N LYS A 201 6.59 2.33 -17.93
CA LYS A 201 6.03 2.40 -16.56
C LYS A 201 6.35 1.16 -15.70
N SER A 202 6.54 -0.01 -16.31
CA SER A 202 6.80 -1.27 -15.58
C SER A 202 8.28 -1.59 -15.37
N ARG A 203 9.18 -0.76 -15.90
CA ARG A 203 10.64 -0.87 -15.75
C ARG A 203 11.22 0.45 -15.22
N ALA A 204 12.43 0.38 -14.64
CA ALA A 204 13.08 1.56 -14.10
C ALA A 204 13.38 2.61 -15.19
N THR A 205 13.06 3.86 -14.87
CA THR A 205 13.33 5.05 -15.67
C THR A 205 14.08 6.07 -14.82
N LYS A 206 14.59 7.14 -15.43
CA LYS A 206 15.17 8.28 -14.69
C LYS A 206 14.21 8.77 -13.60
N ALA A 207 12.93 8.96 -13.95
CA ALA A 207 11.92 9.43 -13.00
C ALA A 207 11.65 8.42 -11.88
N ALA A 208 11.66 7.11 -12.16
CA ALA A 208 11.51 6.08 -11.11
C ALA A 208 12.69 6.10 -10.12
N ALA A 209 13.92 6.28 -10.59
CA ALA A 209 15.10 6.40 -9.74
C ALA A 209 15.05 7.67 -8.88
N LEU A 210 14.65 8.80 -9.45
CA LEU A 210 14.46 10.06 -8.73
C LEU A 210 13.32 10.00 -7.71
N ALA A 211 12.21 9.32 -8.03
CA ALA A 211 11.09 9.12 -7.11
C ALA A 211 11.49 8.25 -5.91
N LEU A 212 12.25 7.17 -6.14
CA LEU A 212 12.83 6.37 -5.06
C LEU A 212 13.80 7.21 -4.21
N ARG A 213 14.66 8.01 -4.85
CA ARG A 213 15.62 8.91 -4.17
C ARG A 213 14.89 9.91 -3.28
N SER A 214 13.86 10.59 -3.82
CA SER A 214 13.05 11.55 -3.08
C SER A 214 12.36 10.90 -1.88
N ARG A 215 11.69 9.76 -2.08
CA ARG A 215 11.00 9.03 -1.01
C ARG A 215 11.97 8.55 0.06
N ALA A 216 13.11 7.94 -0.31
CA ALA A 216 14.08 7.43 0.65
C ALA A 216 14.73 8.56 1.47
N ALA A 217 15.10 9.67 0.84
CA ALA A 217 15.64 10.83 1.53
C ALA A 217 14.62 11.45 2.49
N LEU A 218 13.35 11.58 2.07
CA LEU A 218 12.26 12.06 2.93
C LEU A 218 12.09 11.18 4.18
N TYR A 219 12.20 9.85 4.02
CA TYR A 219 12.13 8.91 5.14
C TYR A 219 13.30 9.10 6.09
N ALA A 220 14.52 9.18 5.58
CA ALA A 220 15.72 9.39 6.39
C ALA A 220 15.65 10.71 7.17
N GLY A 221 15.23 11.81 6.52
CA GLY A 221 15.04 13.12 7.16
C GLY A 221 14.01 13.08 8.27
N ALA A 222 12.86 12.43 8.03
CA ALA A 222 11.83 12.27 9.04
C ALA A 222 12.30 11.42 10.24
N ILE A 223 13.00 10.31 10.00
CA ILE A 223 13.54 9.47 11.07
C ILE A 223 14.59 10.24 11.87
N ALA A 224 15.48 11.00 11.23
CA ALA A 224 16.47 11.83 11.90
C ALA A 224 15.81 12.88 12.81
N LYS A 225 14.87 13.65 12.29
CA LYS A 225 14.19 14.71 13.03
C LYS A 225 13.27 14.16 14.13
N TYR A 226 12.30 13.32 13.75
CA TYR A 226 11.24 12.88 14.65
C TYR A 226 11.65 11.69 15.52
N GLY A 227 12.67 10.92 15.14
CA GLY A 227 13.27 9.90 16.00
C GLY A 227 13.83 10.50 17.27
N ALA A 228 14.68 11.52 17.15
CA ALA A 228 15.23 12.22 18.30
C ALA A 228 14.17 12.96 19.13
N LEU A 229 13.16 13.55 18.46
CA LEU A 229 12.15 14.37 19.10
C LEU A 229 11.09 13.55 19.85
N ARG A 230 10.59 12.46 19.26
CA ARG A 230 9.41 11.74 19.75
C ARG A 230 9.71 10.37 20.34
N THR A 231 10.77 9.71 19.88
CA THR A 231 11.12 8.34 20.29
C THR A 231 12.63 8.14 20.45
N PRO A 232 13.32 8.94 21.32
CA PRO A 232 14.77 8.85 21.47
C PRO A 232 15.23 7.46 21.96
N GLN A 233 14.35 6.71 22.64
CA GLN A 233 14.62 5.34 23.08
C GLN A 233 14.63 4.32 21.94
N VAL A 234 14.14 4.68 20.74
CA VAL A 234 14.16 3.82 19.54
C VAL A 234 15.44 4.10 18.76
N SER A 235 16.57 3.77 19.37
CA SER A 235 17.90 3.94 18.79
C SER A 235 18.86 2.90 19.35
N LEU A 236 19.96 2.66 18.64
CA LEU A 236 21.10 1.86 19.10
C LEU A 236 22.39 2.69 19.05
N PRO A 237 23.37 2.42 19.93
CA PRO A 237 24.60 3.21 20.03
C PRO A 237 25.42 3.29 18.73
N GLY A 238 25.39 2.25 17.90
CA GLY A 238 26.06 2.22 16.59
C GLY A 238 25.19 2.74 15.44
N TRP A 239 24.03 3.31 15.75
CA TRP A 239 23.07 3.81 14.75
C TRP A 239 22.53 2.75 13.80
N GLU A 240 22.60 1.48 14.15
CA GLU A 240 21.90 0.40 13.42
C GLU A 240 20.37 0.59 13.47
N VAL A 241 19.92 1.38 14.43
CA VAL A 241 18.53 1.87 14.56
C VAL A 241 18.58 3.34 14.95
N GLY A 242 17.84 4.17 14.23
CA GLY A 242 17.83 5.60 14.37
C GLY A 242 18.87 6.29 13.46
N ILE A 243 18.69 7.60 13.27
CA ILE A 243 19.56 8.45 12.44
C ILE A 243 19.90 9.70 13.26
N PRO A 244 21.17 10.17 13.26
CA PRO A 244 21.56 11.42 13.92
C PRO A 244 20.71 12.61 13.45
N ALA A 245 20.19 13.41 14.39
CA ALA A 245 19.25 14.50 14.11
C ALA A 245 19.84 15.59 13.18
N GLU A 246 21.13 15.82 13.26
CA GLU A 246 21.87 16.80 12.43
C GLU A 246 21.89 16.47 10.92
N LYS A 247 21.54 15.24 10.55
CA LYS A 247 21.43 14.83 9.14
C LYS A 247 20.08 15.16 8.50
N ALA A 248 19.10 15.64 9.27
CA ALA A 248 17.73 15.79 8.81
C ALA A 248 17.61 16.75 7.61
N ASP A 249 18.20 17.95 7.73
CA ASP A 249 18.07 19.00 6.71
C ASP A 249 18.74 18.58 5.40
N ASP A 250 19.90 17.91 5.45
CA ASP A 250 20.57 17.38 4.26
C ASP A 250 19.69 16.38 3.50
N TYR A 251 19.01 15.49 4.22
CA TYR A 251 18.08 14.55 3.61
C TYR A 251 16.85 15.23 3.03
N TYR A 252 16.29 16.24 3.69
CA TYR A 252 15.16 16.99 3.14
C TYR A 252 15.57 17.79 1.89
N GLU A 253 16.78 18.36 1.83
CA GLU A 253 17.31 19.00 0.60
C GLU A 253 17.44 17.98 -0.55
N ILE A 254 17.96 16.78 -0.27
CA ILE A 254 18.04 15.71 -1.28
C ILE A 254 16.64 15.30 -1.78
N ALA A 255 15.68 15.17 -0.87
CA ALA A 255 14.29 14.81 -1.21
C ALA A 255 13.64 15.87 -2.10
N LEU A 256 13.79 17.14 -1.75
CA LEU A 256 13.26 18.28 -2.50
C LEU A 256 13.90 18.36 -3.89
N ASN A 257 15.22 18.32 -3.96
CA ASN A 257 15.96 18.43 -5.22
C ASN A 257 15.62 17.28 -6.19
N ALA A 258 15.49 16.04 -5.70
CA ALA A 258 15.10 14.91 -6.53
C ALA A 258 13.67 15.03 -7.07
N ALA A 259 12.73 15.52 -6.26
CA ALA A 259 11.36 15.81 -6.69
C ALA A 259 11.31 16.96 -7.72
N GLN A 260 12.08 18.03 -7.50
CA GLN A 260 12.17 19.15 -8.44
C GLN A 260 12.80 18.75 -9.77
N GLU A 261 13.79 17.83 -9.78
CA GLU A 261 14.36 17.33 -11.03
C GLU A 261 13.30 16.60 -11.89
N ILE A 262 12.41 15.80 -11.28
CA ILE A 262 11.27 15.20 -12.00
C ILE A 262 10.35 16.28 -12.59
N MET A 263 10.03 17.32 -11.81
CA MET A 263 9.18 18.42 -12.26
C MET A 263 9.82 19.21 -13.40
N THR A 264 11.13 19.44 -13.34
CA THR A 264 11.88 20.21 -14.33
C THR A 264 11.95 19.51 -15.69
N ASP A 265 12.00 18.18 -15.70
CA ASP A 265 11.96 17.37 -16.93
C ASP A 265 10.64 17.56 -17.69
N ASN A 266 9.58 18.01 -17.03
CA ASN A 266 8.26 18.33 -17.59
C ASN A 266 7.62 17.20 -18.42
N LEU A 267 7.90 15.94 -18.02
CA LEU A 267 7.36 14.74 -18.65
C LEU A 267 6.15 14.18 -17.91
N TYR A 268 5.95 14.60 -16.66
CA TYR A 268 4.90 14.12 -15.77
C TYR A 268 4.07 15.30 -15.25
N ASP A 269 2.78 15.09 -15.08
CA ASP A 269 1.84 16.05 -14.45
C ASP A 269 0.68 15.28 -13.80
N LEU A 270 -0.14 16.00 -13.05
CA LEU A 270 -1.35 15.43 -12.46
C LEU A 270 -2.33 14.99 -13.56
N TYR A 271 -3.00 13.88 -13.32
CA TYR A 271 -4.03 13.35 -14.21
C TYR A 271 -5.25 14.27 -14.25
N LYS A 272 -5.62 14.77 -15.45
CA LYS A 272 -6.68 15.78 -15.67
C LYS A 272 -7.48 15.50 -16.95
N LYS A 273 -7.84 14.23 -17.19
CA LYS A 273 -8.57 13.85 -18.41
C LYS A 273 -10.07 14.14 -18.35
N ASN A 274 -10.64 14.15 -17.15
CA ASN A 274 -12.06 14.43 -16.94
C ASN A 274 -12.26 15.64 -15.99
N PRO A 275 -12.06 16.88 -16.46
CA PRO A 275 -12.17 18.06 -15.62
C PRO A 275 -13.62 18.41 -15.20
N ASN A 276 -14.63 17.80 -15.85
CA ASN A 276 -16.04 18.02 -15.54
C ASN A 276 -16.56 17.11 -14.40
N ASP A 277 -15.87 16.02 -14.11
CA ASP A 277 -16.11 15.13 -12.98
C ASP A 277 -14.77 14.81 -12.31
N LEU A 278 -14.42 15.62 -11.30
CA LEU A 278 -13.13 15.50 -10.62
C LEU A 278 -13.01 14.22 -9.80
N ALA A 279 -14.13 13.68 -9.32
CA ALA A 279 -14.14 12.40 -8.59
C ALA A 279 -13.85 11.23 -9.53
N ASP A 280 -14.53 11.19 -10.69
CA ASP A 280 -14.24 10.19 -11.71
C ASP A 280 -12.82 10.37 -12.27
N ASN A 281 -12.38 11.60 -12.50
CA ASN A 281 -11.00 11.88 -12.90
C ASN A 281 -9.98 11.28 -11.94
N PHE A 282 -10.19 11.40 -10.62
CA PHE A 282 -9.29 10.82 -9.63
C PHE A 282 -9.36 9.30 -9.62
N ALA A 283 -10.54 8.68 -9.76
CA ALA A 283 -10.68 7.24 -9.84
C ALA A 283 -10.01 6.67 -11.12
N GLN A 284 -10.19 7.33 -12.27
CA GLN A 284 -9.62 6.90 -13.55
C GLN A 284 -8.09 6.95 -13.58
N LEU A 285 -7.43 7.82 -12.80
CA LEU A 285 -5.98 7.81 -12.63
C LEU A 285 -5.43 6.40 -12.37
N PHE A 286 -6.13 5.62 -11.55
CA PHE A 286 -5.69 4.28 -11.12
C PHE A 286 -6.06 3.17 -12.11
N LEU A 287 -7.01 3.41 -13.01
CA LEU A 287 -7.53 2.45 -13.96
C LEU A 287 -6.96 2.63 -15.38
N ASP A 288 -6.58 3.85 -15.73
CA ASP A 288 -6.09 4.20 -17.07
C ASP A 288 -4.64 3.75 -17.29
N LYS A 289 -4.47 2.64 -17.99
CA LYS A 289 -3.17 2.06 -18.36
C LYS A 289 -2.57 2.64 -19.64
N SER A 290 -3.20 3.63 -20.27
CA SER A 290 -2.70 4.24 -21.50
C SER A 290 -1.45 5.10 -21.29
N ASP A 291 -0.68 5.31 -22.35
CA ASP A 291 0.49 6.22 -22.34
C ASP A 291 0.12 7.66 -21.98
N ALA A 292 -1.15 8.03 -22.16
CA ALA A 292 -1.66 9.34 -21.82
C ALA A 292 -1.89 9.56 -20.31
N ASN A 293 -1.67 8.54 -19.47
CA ASN A 293 -1.59 8.71 -18.03
C ASN A 293 -0.22 9.24 -17.64
N ASN A 294 -0.08 10.56 -17.61
CA ASN A 294 1.18 11.24 -17.30
C ASN A 294 1.48 11.31 -15.80
N GLU A 295 0.59 10.82 -14.94
CA GLU A 295 0.84 10.84 -13.49
C GLU A 295 1.57 9.57 -13.01
N ALA A 296 1.31 8.41 -13.60
CA ALA A 296 1.94 7.15 -13.23
C ALA A 296 3.41 7.11 -13.69
N ILE A 297 4.35 6.96 -12.75
CA ILE A 297 5.81 6.93 -12.99
C ILE A 297 6.32 5.49 -13.02
N PHE A 298 5.97 4.67 -12.02
CA PHE A 298 6.42 3.29 -11.91
C PHE A 298 5.33 2.42 -11.32
N VAL A 299 5.04 1.29 -11.98
CA VAL A 299 3.91 0.44 -11.65
C VAL A 299 4.30 -1.03 -11.53
N GLU A 300 3.52 -1.80 -10.77
CA GLU A 300 3.38 -3.23 -11.00
C GLU A 300 2.28 -3.45 -12.02
N ASP A 301 2.62 -4.01 -13.16
CA ASP A 301 1.67 -4.24 -14.25
C ASP A 301 1.10 -5.65 -14.22
N PHE A 302 -0.12 -5.77 -14.73
CA PHE A 302 -0.88 -7.00 -14.87
C PHE A 302 -1.41 -7.12 -16.28
N LEU A 303 -1.55 -8.34 -16.77
CA LEU A 303 -2.01 -8.63 -18.12
C LEU A 303 -2.78 -9.95 -18.13
N SER A 304 -4.06 -9.89 -18.42
CA SER A 304 -4.92 -11.07 -18.59
C SER A 304 -4.49 -11.88 -19.83
N PRO A 305 -4.56 -13.22 -19.79
CA PRO A 305 -4.90 -14.06 -18.65
C PRO A 305 -3.70 -14.45 -17.76
N ASN A 306 -2.48 -14.04 -18.09
CA ASN A 306 -1.25 -14.61 -17.52
C ASN A 306 -0.93 -14.09 -16.11
N LYS A 307 -1.27 -12.85 -15.81
CA LYS A 307 -1.02 -12.22 -14.52
C LYS A 307 -2.17 -11.27 -14.18
N THR A 308 -3.06 -11.69 -13.31
CA THR A 308 -4.19 -10.90 -12.79
C THR A 308 -4.19 -10.87 -11.27
N HIS A 309 -5.11 -10.14 -10.68
CA HIS A 309 -5.31 -10.10 -9.23
C HIS A 309 -6.81 -9.99 -8.87
N ASN A 310 -7.14 -10.29 -7.62
CA ASN A 310 -8.52 -10.38 -7.15
C ASN A 310 -8.98 -9.15 -6.34
N TYR A 311 -8.32 -8.00 -6.47
CA TYR A 311 -8.69 -6.81 -5.70
C TYR A 311 -10.18 -6.45 -5.88
N THR A 312 -10.67 -6.41 -7.12
CA THR A 312 -12.06 -6.10 -7.43
C THR A 312 -13.02 -7.15 -6.85
N VAL A 313 -12.66 -8.44 -6.86
CA VAL A 313 -13.47 -9.50 -6.23
C VAL A 313 -13.77 -9.19 -4.77
N TYR A 314 -12.80 -8.64 -4.05
CA TYR A 314 -12.92 -8.35 -2.61
C TYR A 314 -13.47 -6.94 -2.29
N SER A 315 -13.49 -6.02 -3.26
CA SER A 315 -13.90 -4.63 -3.06
C SER A 315 -15.21 -4.23 -3.76
N ILE A 316 -15.76 -5.09 -4.63
CA ILE A 316 -16.97 -4.81 -5.41
C ILE A 316 -18.23 -4.81 -4.52
N PRO A 317 -19.25 -3.93 -4.80
CA PRO A 317 -20.55 -4.01 -4.17
C PRO A 317 -21.24 -5.37 -4.38
N ALA A 318 -22.02 -5.82 -3.40
CA ALA A 318 -22.61 -7.15 -3.39
C ALA A 318 -23.55 -7.41 -4.59
N SER A 319 -24.35 -6.42 -4.97
CA SER A 319 -25.29 -6.51 -6.10
C SER A 319 -24.62 -6.62 -7.47
N MET A 320 -23.32 -6.26 -7.54
CA MET A 320 -22.52 -6.28 -8.77
C MET A 320 -21.48 -7.39 -8.78
N SER A 321 -21.52 -8.27 -7.78
CA SER A 321 -20.59 -9.39 -7.66
C SER A 321 -20.72 -10.34 -8.84
N GLU A 322 -19.60 -10.66 -9.47
CA GLU A 322 -19.49 -11.64 -10.56
C GLU A 322 -19.06 -13.02 -10.04
N TYR A 323 -18.79 -13.11 -8.74
CA TYR A 323 -18.43 -14.31 -8.01
C TYR A 323 -19.22 -14.37 -6.68
N PRO A 324 -19.80 -15.52 -6.29
CA PRO A 324 -20.78 -15.59 -5.20
C PRO A 324 -20.20 -15.40 -3.80
N ARG A 325 -18.93 -15.02 -3.68
CA ARG A 325 -18.21 -14.84 -2.41
C ARG A 325 -17.27 -13.67 -2.49
N TYR A 326 -16.83 -13.20 -1.33
CA TYR A 326 -15.77 -12.22 -1.10
C TYR A 326 -16.09 -10.76 -1.40
N ASN A 327 -17.18 -10.44 -2.13
CA ASN A 327 -17.59 -9.07 -2.37
C ASN A 327 -17.71 -8.27 -1.06
N GLY A 328 -17.32 -6.99 -1.09
CA GLY A 328 -17.36 -6.12 0.09
C GLY A 328 -16.48 -6.57 1.26
N SER A 329 -15.50 -7.46 1.04
CA SER A 329 -14.53 -7.83 2.07
C SER A 329 -13.60 -6.67 2.45
N LEU A 330 -13.23 -5.83 1.49
CA LEU A 330 -12.46 -4.60 1.70
C LEU A 330 -13.41 -3.42 1.71
N CYS A 331 -13.57 -2.78 2.88
CA CYS A 331 -14.46 -1.65 3.10
C CYS A 331 -13.65 -0.42 3.50
N ALA A 332 -13.99 0.76 2.96
CA ALA A 332 -13.50 2.02 3.51
C ALA A 332 -14.14 2.29 4.89
N THR A 333 -13.47 3.04 5.74
CA THR A 333 -13.97 3.37 7.09
C THR A 333 -14.52 4.78 7.15
N LEU A 334 -15.35 5.07 8.15
CA LEU A 334 -15.77 6.43 8.47
C LEU A 334 -14.56 7.29 8.89
N ASN A 335 -13.56 6.69 9.55
CA ASN A 335 -12.31 7.35 9.94
C ASN A 335 -11.64 8.01 8.74
N LEU A 336 -11.54 7.29 7.60
CA LEU A 336 -11.02 7.86 6.36
C LEU A 336 -11.98 8.87 5.73
N VAL A 337 -13.27 8.53 5.62
CA VAL A 337 -14.28 9.37 4.95
C VAL A 337 -14.35 10.76 5.55
N GLN A 338 -14.25 10.90 6.87
CA GLN A 338 -14.28 12.19 7.57
C GLN A 338 -13.06 13.07 7.34
N MET A 339 -11.94 12.49 6.88
CA MET A 339 -10.73 13.26 6.61
C MET A 339 -10.86 14.16 5.37
N TYR A 340 -11.82 13.90 4.47
CA TYR A 340 -12.01 14.71 3.28
C TYR A 340 -12.73 16.02 3.60
N GLU A 341 -12.04 17.16 3.38
CA GLU A 341 -12.48 18.50 3.74
C GLU A 341 -13.65 18.99 2.88
N LEU A 342 -14.34 20.03 3.35
CA LEU A 342 -15.18 20.87 2.50
C LEU A 342 -14.30 21.75 1.58
N ILE A 343 -14.65 21.83 0.29
CA ILE A 343 -13.82 22.51 -0.73
C ILE A 343 -13.75 24.05 -0.58
N ASP A 344 -14.63 24.62 0.21
CA ASP A 344 -14.72 26.08 0.45
C ASP A 344 -14.03 26.53 1.76
N GLY A 345 -13.66 25.61 2.66
CA GLY A 345 -13.26 25.93 4.03
C GLY A 345 -11.81 25.71 4.41
N ASN A 346 -11.07 24.84 3.73
CA ASN A 346 -9.75 24.37 4.15
C ASN A 346 -9.74 23.76 5.57
N LYS A 347 -10.87 23.15 5.99
CA LYS A 347 -11.04 22.56 7.32
C LYS A 347 -11.67 21.18 7.20
N ILE A 348 -11.21 20.28 8.06
CA ILE A 348 -11.90 19.01 8.32
C ILE A 348 -13.14 19.36 9.14
N GLU A 349 -14.31 19.07 8.60
CA GLU A 349 -15.57 19.20 9.31
C GLU A 349 -16.24 17.82 9.37
N PRO A 350 -16.74 17.40 10.54
CA PRO A 350 -17.52 16.17 10.67
C PRO A 350 -18.70 16.14 9.72
N LEU A 351 -19.16 14.94 9.36
CA LEU A 351 -20.41 14.81 8.62
C LEU A 351 -21.57 15.31 9.49
N ASN A 352 -22.43 16.17 8.91
CA ASN A 352 -23.55 16.73 9.64
C ASN A 352 -24.72 15.72 9.70
N ILE A 353 -24.65 14.80 10.65
CA ILE A 353 -25.72 13.79 10.83
C ILE A 353 -26.66 14.10 12.01
N GLY A 354 -26.36 15.13 12.81
CA GLY A 354 -27.05 15.43 14.04
C GLY A 354 -26.73 14.42 15.15
N THR A 355 -27.64 14.31 16.13
CA THR A 355 -27.53 13.31 17.21
C THR A 355 -28.63 12.25 17.10
N THR A 356 -28.58 11.23 17.93
CA THR A 356 -29.64 10.20 17.97
C THR A 356 -31.02 10.80 18.32
N GLU A 357 -31.05 11.83 19.19
CA GLU A 357 -32.27 12.51 19.63
C GLU A 357 -32.75 13.58 18.62
N ALA A 358 -31.83 14.12 17.82
CA ALA A 358 -32.08 15.19 16.85
C ALA A 358 -31.31 14.91 15.55
N PRO A 359 -31.67 13.87 14.79
CA PRO A 359 -31.01 13.54 13.54
C PRO A 359 -31.25 14.60 12.46
N VAL A 360 -30.29 14.77 11.55
CA VAL A 360 -30.47 15.56 10.33
C VAL A 360 -31.09 14.66 9.27
N PHE A 361 -32.15 15.15 8.64
CA PHE A 361 -32.88 14.43 7.58
C PHE A 361 -32.43 14.90 6.20
N TYR A 362 -32.16 13.93 5.32
CA TYR A 362 -31.72 14.16 3.95
C TYR A 362 -32.72 13.58 2.95
N ASP A 363 -32.91 14.26 1.81
CA ASP A 363 -33.78 13.74 0.74
C ASP A 363 -33.08 12.61 -0.03
N ASN A 364 -31.74 12.69 -0.19
CA ASN A 364 -30.95 11.62 -0.81
C ASN A 364 -29.76 11.24 0.09
N PRO A 365 -29.34 9.96 0.09
CA PRO A 365 -28.26 9.52 0.97
C PRO A 365 -26.88 10.07 0.57
N ILE A 366 -26.72 10.60 -0.65
CA ILE A 366 -25.47 11.22 -1.10
C ILE A 366 -25.28 12.65 -0.53
N ASP A 367 -26.39 13.32 -0.12
CA ASP A 367 -26.37 14.73 0.22
C ASP A 367 -25.53 15.04 1.47
N VAL A 368 -25.39 14.09 2.39
CA VAL A 368 -24.51 14.21 3.58
C VAL A 368 -23.03 14.42 3.22
N PHE A 369 -22.62 14.01 2.02
CA PHE A 369 -21.25 14.13 1.53
C PHE A 369 -21.05 15.33 0.60
N ALA A 370 -22.08 16.16 0.38
CA ALA A 370 -22.05 17.26 -0.56
C ALA A 370 -20.97 18.30 -0.22
N GLY A 371 -20.37 18.90 -1.25
CA GLY A 371 -19.37 19.97 -1.11
C GLY A 371 -18.00 19.53 -0.61
N ARG A 372 -17.73 18.24 -0.47
CA ARG A 372 -16.43 17.72 -0.04
C ARG A 372 -15.45 17.56 -1.20
N ASP A 373 -14.20 17.48 -0.83
CA ASP A 373 -13.05 17.12 -1.66
C ASP A 373 -13.42 15.99 -2.64
N ALA A 374 -13.25 16.23 -3.94
CA ALA A 374 -13.63 15.28 -4.98
C ALA A 374 -12.91 13.92 -4.87
N ARG A 375 -11.74 13.88 -4.23
CA ARG A 375 -11.00 12.64 -3.97
C ARG A 375 -11.80 11.67 -3.10
N LEU A 376 -12.73 12.15 -2.26
CA LEU A 376 -13.63 11.29 -1.47
C LEU A 376 -14.39 10.32 -2.39
N ALA A 377 -15.20 10.85 -3.29
CA ALA A 377 -15.99 10.03 -4.21
C ALA A 377 -15.12 9.33 -5.27
N GLY A 378 -13.89 9.79 -5.50
CA GLY A 378 -12.89 9.11 -6.33
C GLY A 378 -12.23 7.90 -5.63
N THR A 379 -12.22 7.90 -4.29
CA THR A 379 -11.61 6.82 -3.46
C THR A 379 -12.64 5.85 -2.91
N VAL A 380 -13.84 6.32 -2.59
CA VAL A 380 -14.90 5.58 -1.87
C VAL A 380 -16.18 5.56 -2.69
N ILE A 381 -16.85 4.40 -2.76
CA ILE A 381 -18.20 4.27 -3.25
C ILE A 381 -19.13 4.60 -2.08
N LEU A 382 -19.86 5.71 -2.21
CA LEU A 382 -20.69 6.31 -1.17
C LEU A 382 -22.17 5.88 -1.30
N PRO A 383 -22.94 5.86 -0.21
CA PRO A 383 -24.39 5.72 -0.27
C PRO A 383 -25.02 6.73 -1.24
N GLY A 384 -25.90 6.24 -2.12
CA GLY A 384 -26.56 7.08 -3.16
C GLY A 384 -25.72 7.35 -4.40
N SER A 385 -24.49 6.84 -4.50
CA SER A 385 -23.67 6.95 -5.70
C SER A 385 -23.95 5.83 -6.71
N SER A 386 -23.22 5.84 -7.83
CA SER A 386 -23.26 4.77 -8.84
C SER A 386 -21.86 4.18 -9.04
N PHE A 387 -21.80 2.89 -9.37
CA PHE A 387 -20.62 2.20 -9.80
C PHE A 387 -20.90 1.36 -11.06
N ARG A 388 -19.98 1.30 -12.02
CA ARG A 388 -20.20 0.64 -13.32
C ARG A 388 -21.49 1.08 -14.02
N GLY A 389 -21.89 2.36 -13.85
CA GLY A 389 -23.11 2.93 -14.43
C GLY A 389 -24.40 2.49 -13.76
N THR A 390 -24.35 1.75 -12.65
CA THR A 390 -25.51 1.25 -11.91
C THR A 390 -25.55 1.90 -10.52
N PRO A 391 -26.72 2.38 -10.03
CA PRO A 391 -26.86 2.86 -8.66
C PRO A 391 -26.50 1.78 -7.64
N VAL A 392 -25.78 2.16 -6.59
CA VAL A 392 -25.39 1.27 -5.49
C VAL A 392 -26.41 1.40 -4.36
N ASP A 393 -26.96 0.28 -3.92
CA ASP A 393 -28.09 0.22 -2.97
C ASP A 393 -27.59 0.05 -1.51
N ILE A 394 -26.86 1.07 -1.00
CA ILE A 394 -26.20 1.03 0.32
C ILE A 394 -27.11 1.65 1.38
N TRP A 395 -27.79 0.84 2.18
CA TRP A 395 -28.56 1.24 3.37
C TRP A 395 -28.85 0.06 4.27
N ALA A 396 -29.00 0.31 5.58
CA ALA A 396 -29.00 -0.70 6.62
C ALA A 396 -30.40 -1.13 7.12
N GLY A 397 -31.43 -0.32 6.89
CA GLY A 397 -32.76 -0.60 7.39
C GLY A 397 -33.65 0.62 7.44
N TYR A 398 -34.83 0.43 8.06
CA TYR A 398 -35.71 1.52 8.42
C TYR A 398 -35.59 1.84 9.90
N VAL A 399 -35.92 3.08 10.24
CA VAL A 399 -36.06 3.57 11.61
C VAL A 399 -37.38 4.29 11.76
N THR A 400 -38.13 3.98 12.81
CA THR A 400 -39.37 4.69 13.17
C THR A 400 -39.08 5.93 14.01
N LEU A 401 -40.02 6.84 14.19
CA LEU A 401 -39.84 8.04 15.01
C LEU A 401 -39.62 7.76 16.51
N ASP A 402 -40.08 6.60 16.99
CA ASP A 402 -39.82 6.12 18.36
C ASP A 402 -38.52 5.31 18.49
N GLY A 403 -37.75 5.23 17.40
CA GLY A 403 -36.40 4.65 17.39
C GLY A 403 -36.37 3.12 17.17
N GLU A 404 -37.52 2.50 16.80
CA GLU A 404 -37.53 1.08 16.42
C GLU A 404 -36.73 0.90 15.12
N PHE A 405 -35.81 -0.05 15.12
CA PHE A 405 -34.94 -0.37 13.98
C PHE A 405 -35.44 -1.64 13.27
N VAL A 406 -35.88 -1.49 12.02
CA VAL A 406 -36.34 -2.59 11.16
C VAL A 406 -35.29 -2.93 10.13
N THR A 407 -34.64 -4.06 10.29
CA THR A 407 -33.55 -4.53 9.40
C THR A 407 -33.65 -6.03 9.15
N GLY A 408 -32.75 -6.57 8.33
CA GLY A 408 -32.67 -8.01 8.01
C GLY A 408 -31.27 -8.56 8.19
N ASN A 409 -31.13 -9.89 8.10
CA ASN A 409 -29.88 -10.63 8.30
C ASN A 409 -29.11 -10.90 7.00
N ALA A 410 -29.53 -10.32 5.88
CA ALA A 410 -28.88 -10.48 4.59
C ALA A 410 -29.03 -9.22 3.73
N PRO A 411 -28.07 -8.91 2.84
CA PRO A 411 -28.25 -7.88 1.83
C PRO A 411 -29.50 -8.13 0.98
N GLY A 412 -30.31 -7.08 0.76
CA GLY A 412 -31.56 -7.18 0.02
C GLY A 412 -32.69 -7.96 0.75
N ALA A 413 -32.58 -8.20 2.06
CA ALA A 413 -33.60 -8.90 2.83
C ALA A 413 -34.95 -8.21 2.72
N GLU A 414 -36.03 -9.04 2.66
CA GLU A 414 -37.42 -8.59 2.68
C GLU A 414 -38.03 -8.81 4.06
N GLY A 415 -38.90 -7.89 4.47
CA GLY A 415 -39.65 -7.95 5.72
C GLY A 415 -40.84 -7.02 5.68
N THR A 416 -41.55 -6.91 6.81
CA THR A 416 -42.75 -6.05 6.96
C THR A 416 -42.40 -4.85 7.83
N LEU A 417 -42.92 -3.68 7.47
CA LEU A 417 -42.85 -2.49 8.33
C LEU A 417 -43.99 -2.53 9.38
N PRO A 418 -43.84 -1.81 10.50
CA PRO A 418 -44.86 -1.72 11.53
C PRO A 418 -46.23 -1.34 10.95
N GLY A 419 -47.25 -2.13 11.31
CA GLY A 419 -48.64 -1.94 10.82
C GLY A 419 -48.91 -2.45 9.40
N SER A 420 -47.92 -3.00 8.68
CA SER A 420 -48.10 -3.57 7.34
C SER A 420 -47.97 -5.09 7.34
N THR A 421 -48.69 -5.74 6.41
CA THR A 421 -48.54 -7.17 6.10
C THR A 421 -47.82 -7.41 4.78
N GLU A 422 -47.52 -6.32 4.05
CA GLU A 422 -46.80 -6.38 2.79
C GLU A 422 -45.28 -6.55 3.06
N LYS A 423 -44.68 -7.51 2.34
CA LYS A 423 -43.22 -7.68 2.35
C LYS A 423 -42.60 -6.74 1.36
N ILE A 424 -41.64 -5.96 1.85
CA ILE A 424 -40.80 -5.06 1.05
C ILE A 424 -39.36 -5.31 1.38
N GLN A 425 -38.44 -4.81 0.53
CA GLN A 425 -37.03 -4.80 0.84
C GLN A 425 -36.81 -3.90 2.07
N ILE A 426 -36.14 -4.45 3.11
CA ILE A 426 -35.85 -3.76 4.38
C ILE A 426 -34.37 -3.55 4.63
N VAL A 427 -33.49 -4.00 3.73
CA VAL A 427 -32.03 -3.75 3.70
C VAL A 427 -31.61 -3.56 2.26
N GLY A 428 -30.72 -2.62 2.00
CA GLY A 428 -30.13 -2.42 0.68
C GLY A 428 -29.41 -3.67 0.17
N LYS A 429 -29.42 -3.91 -1.15
CA LYS A 429 -28.69 -5.03 -1.77
C LYS A 429 -27.18 -4.94 -1.56
N ASP A 430 -26.67 -3.73 -1.34
CA ASP A 430 -25.28 -3.42 -1.03
C ASP A 430 -25.15 -2.83 0.38
N GLY A 431 -26.22 -2.91 1.18
CA GLY A 431 -26.28 -2.28 2.48
C GLY A 431 -25.41 -2.96 3.52
N PRO A 432 -25.03 -2.25 4.57
CA PRO A 432 -24.31 -2.83 5.68
C PRO A 432 -25.18 -3.86 6.39
N CYS A 433 -24.63 -5.06 6.53
CA CYS A 433 -25.28 -6.18 7.20
C CYS A 433 -24.21 -7.04 7.87
N GLU A 434 -24.10 -6.94 9.20
CA GLU A 434 -23.07 -7.66 9.97
C GLU A 434 -23.27 -9.19 10.02
N ALA A 435 -24.51 -9.65 9.78
CA ALA A 435 -24.79 -11.08 9.70
C ALA A 435 -24.26 -11.72 8.41
N ALA A 436 -23.99 -10.92 7.37
CA ALA A 436 -23.45 -11.38 6.10
C ALA A 436 -21.93 -11.16 6.05
N GLU A 437 -21.17 -12.24 5.93
CA GLU A 437 -19.70 -12.20 5.92
C GLU A 437 -19.14 -11.42 4.73
N TYR A 438 -19.76 -11.55 3.55
CA TYR A 438 -19.27 -10.95 2.29
C TYR A 438 -20.16 -9.76 1.92
N ASN A 439 -20.01 -8.68 2.68
CA ASN A 439 -20.73 -7.43 2.48
C ASN A 439 -20.03 -6.30 3.23
N THR A 440 -20.36 -5.05 2.93
CA THR A 440 -19.84 -3.95 3.76
C THR A 440 -20.42 -4.03 5.18
N HIS A 441 -19.58 -3.81 6.18
CA HIS A 441 -20.01 -3.58 7.57
C HIS A 441 -19.89 -2.10 7.96
N THR A 442 -19.20 -1.30 7.15
CA THR A 442 -18.96 0.13 7.41
C THR A 442 -19.95 1.05 6.70
N GLY A 443 -20.74 0.55 5.73
CA GLY A 443 -21.59 1.38 4.88
C GLY A 443 -20.88 2.01 3.68
N PHE A 444 -19.63 1.61 3.42
CA PHE A 444 -18.83 2.11 2.32
C PHE A 444 -18.16 0.96 1.56
N TYR A 445 -17.85 1.18 0.28
CA TYR A 445 -16.96 0.33 -0.51
C TYR A 445 -15.77 1.14 -1.02
N VAL A 446 -14.71 0.45 -1.46
CA VAL A 446 -13.54 1.13 -2.02
C VAL A 446 -13.71 1.29 -3.53
N ARG A 447 -13.50 2.51 -4.06
CA ARG A 447 -13.54 2.82 -5.50
C ARG A 447 -12.15 2.78 -6.13
N LYS A 448 -11.13 3.29 -5.42
CA LYS A 448 -9.75 3.32 -5.91
C LYS A 448 -9.26 1.90 -6.24
N TYR A 449 -8.68 1.70 -7.43
CA TYR A 449 -8.27 0.41 -8.00
C TYR A 449 -9.40 -0.60 -8.25
N ASN A 450 -10.65 -0.27 -7.97
CA ASN A 450 -11.78 -1.16 -8.22
C ASN A 450 -12.13 -1.13 -9.72
N ASP A 451 -11.80 -2.22 -10.41
CA ASP A 451 -11.88 -2.32 -11.87
C ASP A 451 -13.34 -2.29 -12.35
N THR A 452 -13.60 -1.46 -13.37
CA THR A 452 -14.94 -1.32 -13.95
C THR A 452 -15.20 -2.30 -15.10
N ALA A 453 -14.19 -3.03 -15.57
CA ALA A 453 -14.34 -4.00 -16.66
C ALA A 453 -15.18 -5.21 -16.22
N ALA A 454 -16.06 -5.67 -17.11
CA ALA A 454 -16.83 -6.91 -16.90
C ALA A 454 -15.88 -8.12 -16.75
N GLY A 455 -16.16 -9.00 -15.81
CA GLY A 455 -15.36 -10.18 -15.48
C GLY A 455 -14.24 -9.91 -14.45
N SER A 456 -13.91 -8.66 -14.15
CA SER A 456 -12.84 -8.34 -13.20
C SER A 456 -13.21 -8.68 -11.74
N GLY A 457 -14.49 -8.83 -11.45
CA GLY A 457 -15.05 -9.30 -10.18
C GLY A 457 -15.19 -10.82 -10.08
N ASP A 458 -14.79 -11.59 -11.08
CA ASP A 458 -14.76 -13.07 -11.04
C ASP A 458 -13.33 -13.54 -10.67
N GLU A 459 -13.22 -14.40 -9.65
CA GLU A 459 -11.94 -14.94 -9.15
C GLU A 459 -11.14 -15.68 -10.24
N LYS A 460 -11.80 -16.26 -11.24
CA LYS A 460 -11.14 -16.99 -12.33
C LYS A 460 -10.53 -16.08 -13.39
N THR A 461 -11.14 -14.93 -13.60
CA THR A 461 -10.66 -13.93 -14.57
C THR A 461 -9.74 -12.93 -13.90
N GLY A 462 -10.16 -12.39 -12.76
CA GLY A 462 -9.47 -11.35 -12.03
C GLY A 462 -9.38 -10.02 -12.79
N SER A 463 -8.71 -9.06 -12.19
CA SER A 463 -8.45 -7.74 -12.75
C SER A 463 -7.02 -7.64 -13.28
N GLU A 464 -6.83 -6.84 -14.34
CA GLU A 464 -5.51 -6.46 -14.86
C GLU A 464 -5.11 -5.03 -14.54
N VAL A 465 -5.86 -4.34 -13.69
CA VAL A 465 -5.52 -3.00 -13.23
C VAL A 465 -4.14 -3.02 -12.57
N TRP A 466 -3.29 -2.09 -12.95
CA TRP A 466 -1.95 -1.97 -12.36
C TRP A 466 -1.97 -1.50 -10.91
N PHE A 467 -0.87 -1.69 -10.20
CA PHE A 467 -0.62 -1.03 -8.91
C PHE A 467 0.46 0.03 -9.10
N ILE A 468 0.14 1.29 -8.81
CA ILE A 468 1.06 2.41 -8.97
C ILE A 468 1.98 2.50 -7.76
N ARG A 469 3.29 2.31 -7.97
CA ARG A 469 4.34 2.39 -6.94
C ARG A 469 4.85 3.80 -6.71
N TYR A 470 4.98 4.57 -7.81
CA TYR A 470 5.37 5.99 -7.80
C TYR A 470 4.50 6.77 -8.78
N ARG A 471 4.02 7.93 -8.37
CA ARG A 471 3.25 8.85 -9.22
C ARG A 471 3.56 10.31 -8.90
N PHE A 472 3.25 11.20 -9.83
CA PHE A 472 3.56 12.62 -9.73
C PHE A 472 2.87 13.31 -8.54
N GLY A 473 1.67 12.88 -8.14
CA GLY A 473 1.01 13.38 -6.93
C GLY A 473 1.84 13.16 -5.67
N GLU A 474 2.48 11.97 -5.51
CA GLU A 474 3.41 11.72 -4.42
C GLU A 474 4.68 12.59 -4.53
N VAL A 475 5.20 12.81 -5.74
CA VAL A 475 6.37 13.69 -5.94
C VAL A 475 6.09 15.09 -5.42
N LEU A 476 4.88 15.63 -5.69
CA LEU A 476 4.46 16.93 -5.15
C LEU A 476 4.35 16.92 -3.62
N LEU A 477 3.80 15.85 -3.03
CA LEU A 477 3.71 15.72 -1.57
C LEU A 477 5.08 15.59 -0.91
N ASN A 478 6.00 14.84 -1.52
CA ASN A 478 7.37 14.71 -1.01
C ASN A 478 8.10 16.07 -1.07
N ALA A 479 7.92 16.83 -2.16
CA ALA A 479 8.47 18.17 -2.29
C ALA A 479 7.85 19.14 -1.27
N ALA A 480 6.53 19.08 -1.06
CA ALA A 480 5.83 19.92 -0.10
C ALA A 480 6.31 19.68 1.33
N GLU A 481 6.42 18.41 1.74
CA GLU A 481 6.91 18.05 3.07
C GLU A 481 8.36 18.49 3.25
N ALA A 482 9.25 18.18 2.30
CA ALA A 482 10.65 18.58 2.38
C ALA A 482 10.83 20.10 2.41
N ALA A 483 10.06 20.85 1.61
CA ALA A 483 10.06 22.32 1.65
C ALA A 483 9.58 22.86 2.99
N PHE A 484 8.50 22.28 3.55
CA PHE A 484 8.00 22.64 4.89
C PHE A 484 9.06 22.41 5.97
N GLU A 485 9.70 21.25 5.96
CA GLU A 485 10.72 20.87 6.94
C GLU A 485 11.97 21.77 6.86
N LEU A 486 12.28 22.29 5.68
CA LEU A 486 13.33 23.28 5.41
C LEU A 486 12.86 24.74 5.64
N ASN A 487 11.69 24.93 6.23
CA ASN A 487 11.10 26.24 6.51
C ASN A 487 10.84 27.10 5.23
N ARG A 488 10.56 26.44 4.09
CA ARG A 488 10.17 27.05 2.81
C ARG A 488 8.66 26.87 2.60
N LYS A 489 7.85 27.44 3.48
CA LYS A 489 6.40 27.20 3.54
C LYS A 489 5.65 27.72 2.31
N ASP A 490 6.10 28.83 1.72
CA ASP A 490 5.58 29.35 0.46
C ASP A 490 5.67 28.34 -0.67
N LEU A 491 6.82 27.68 -0.78
CA LEU A 491 7.06 26.63 -1.77
C LEU A 491 6.23 25.37 -1.48
N ALA A 492 6.12 25.00 -0.20
CA ALA A 492 5.27 23.90 0.22
C ALA A 492 3.79 24.14 -0.14
N ALA A 493 3.29 25.36 0.12
CA ALA A 493 1.94 25.77 -0.28
C ALA A 493 1.71 25.66 -1.79
N GLN A 494 2.67 26.06 -2.62
CA GLN A 494 2.57 25.93 -4.08
C GLN A 494 2.38 24.47 -4.53
N TYR A 495 3.13 23.50 -3.95
CA TYR A 495 2.99 22.10 -4.30
C TYR A 495 1.66 21.51 -3.82
N LEU A 496 1.24 21.80 -2.59
CA LEU A 496 -0.05 21.35 -2.05
C LEU A 496 -1.20 21.92 -2.87
N ASN A 497 -1.15 23.18 -3.24
CA ASN A 497 -2.22 23.84 -4.00
C ASN A 497 -2.44 23.22 -5.38
N ARG A 498 -1.41 22.67 -6.04
CA ARG A 498 -1.59 21.91 -7.28
C ARG A 498 -2.48 20.68 -7.11
N LEU A 499 -2.31 19.94 -6.01
CA LEU A 499 -3.13 18.78 -5.67
C LEU A 499 -4.56 19.21 -5.31
N ARG A 500 -4.68 20.24 -4.49
CA ARG A 500 -5.96 20.78 -4.03
C ARG A 500 -6.79 21.35 -5.17
N GLU A 501 -6.17 22.05 -6.13
CA GLU A 501 -6.83 22.51 -7.35
C GLU A 501 -7.43 21.35 -8.15
N ARG A 502 -6.67 20.25 -8.35
CA ARG A 502 -7.19 19.04 -9.00
C ARG A 502 -8.34 18.40 -8.20
N ALA A 503 -8.34 18.52 -6.88
CA ALA A 503 -9.37 18.00 -5.98
C ALA A 503 -10.63 18.89 -5.88
N GLY A 504 -10.64 20.08 -6.54
CA GLY A 504 -11.77 20.97 -6.61
C GLY A 504 -11.76 22.11 -5.60
N PHE A 505 -10.70 22.29 -4.82
CA PHE A 505 -10.60 23.40 -3.88
C PHE A 505 -10.48 24.73 -4.62
N THR A 506 -11.32 25.70 -4.23
CA THR A 506 -11.37 27.04 -4.83
C THR A 506 -10.53 28.06 -4.08
N LYS A 507 -10.22 27.77 -2.80
CA LYS A 507 -9.40 28.62 -1.94
C LYS A 507 -8.03 27.98 -1.74
N PRO A 508 -6.95 28.58 -2.28
CA PRO A 508 -5.60 28.06 -2.06
C PRO A 508 -5.17 28.21 -0.59
N LEU A 509 -4.28 27.34 -0.14
CA LEU A 509 -3.58 27.47 1.12
C LEU A 509 -2.61 28.66 1.04
N ALA A 510 -2.61 29.49 2.06
CA ALA A 510 -1.56 30.48 2.29
C ALA A 510 -0.35 29.83 2.99
N GLU A 511 0.77 30.53 3.09
CA GLU A 511 1.97 30.08 3.77
C GLU A 511 1.70 29.66 5.24
N ASP A 512 0.89 30.47 5.94
CA ASP A 512 0.54 30.22 7.35
C ASP A 512 -0.38 29.01 7.54
N ASP A 513 -1.11 28.59 6.51
CA ASP A 513 -1.94 27.38 6.54
C ASP A 513 -1.10 26.10 6.46
N VAL A 514 0.17 26.22 6.04
CA VAL A 514 1.07 25.06 5.92
C VAL A 514 1.69 24.73 7.27
N THR A 515 1.11 23.74 7.92
CA THR A 515 1.55 23.16 9.18
C THR A 515 1.96 21.72 8.99
N PHE A 516 2.60 21.12 10.00
CA PHE A 516 2.90 19.69 9.96
C PHE A 516 1.61 18.85 9.83
N ASP A 517 0.56 19.20 10.56
CA ASP A 517 -0.73 18.50 10.50
C ASP A 517 -1.36 18.60 9.10
N ARG A 518 -1.20 19.75 8.42
CA ARG A 518 -1.62 19.91 7.04
C ARG A 518 -0.86 18.97 6.09
N ILE A 519 0.43 18.80 6.26
CA ILE A 519 1.23 17.84 5.48
C ILE A 519 0.74 16.40 5.73
N VAL A 520 0.55 16.02 7.00
CA VAL A 520 0.02 14.69 7.37
C VAL A 520 -1.34 14.45 6.72
N HIS A 521 -2.25 15.43 6.83
CA HIS A 521 -3.59 15.35 6.29
C HIS A 521 -3.61 15.19 4.75
N GLU A 522 -2.91 16.07 4.02
CA GLU A 522 -2.88 15.99 2.55
C GLU A 522 -2.30 14.66 2.05
N ARG A 523 -1.28 14.13 2.72
CA ARG A 523 -0.75 12.81 2.39
C ARG A 523 -1.76 11.69 2.65
N LYS A 524 -2.49 11.74 3.76
CA LYS A 524 -3.50 10.73 4.11
C LYS A 524 -4.62 10.68 3.07
N VAL A 525 -5.23 11.81 2.71
CA VAL A 525 -6.36 11.83 1.77
C VAL A 525 -5.94 11.59 0.31
N GLU A 526 -4.77 12.05 -0.09
CA GLU A 526 -4.26 11.86 -1.45
C GLU A 526 -3.82 10.41 -1.69
N LEU A 527 -3.09 9.80 -0.73
CA LEU A 527 -2.40 8.53 -0.88
C LEU A 527 -3.14 7.34 -0.22
N ALA A 528 -4.40 7.52 0.20
CA ALA A 528 -5.21 6.42 0.74
C ALA A 528 -5.25 5.23 -0.23
N PHE A 529 -5.14 4.01 0.29
CA PHE A 529 -5.05 2.75 -0.48
C PHE A 529 -3.84 2.64 -1.44
N GLU A 530 -2.77 3.39 -1.19
CA GLU A 530 -1.52 3.30 -1.98
C GLU A 530 -0.33 2.79 -1.15
N GLY A 531 -0.58 2.33 0.07
CA GLY A 531 0.42 1.72 0.93
C GLY A 531 1.38 2.71 1.59
N HIS A 532 0.93 3.92 1.88
CA HIS A 532 1.74 4.98 2.50
C HIS A 532 1.48 5.16 4.00
N GLU A 533 0.25 5.03 4.47
CA GLU A 533 -0.17 5.42 5.82
C GLU A 533 0.71 4.82 6.92
N LEU A 534 0.91 3.51 6.94
CA LEU A 534 1.77 2.84 7.91
C LEU A 534 3.17 3.46 7.99
N TRP A 535 3.78 3.64 6.81
CA TRP A 535 5.17 4.06 6.73
C TRP A 535 5.32 5.54 7.09
N ASP A 536 4.37 6.37 6.74
CA ASP A 536 4.31 7.78 7.12
C ASP A 536 4.17 7.91 8.65
N MET A 537 3.25 7.17 9.27
CA MET A 537 3.11 7.16 10.73
C MET A 537 4.37 6.62 11.44
N LYS A 538 5.06 5.63 10.85
CA LYS A 538 6.32 5.10 11.40
C LYS A 538 7.46 6.11 11.30
N ARG A 539 7.70 6.71 10.12
CA ARG A 539 8.81 7.65 9.93
C ARG A 539 8.64 8.96 10.70
N TRP A 540 7.42 9.47 10.83
CA TRP A 540 7.09 10.62 11.67
C TRP A 540 7.02 10.30 13.16
N ARG A 541 7.16 9.02 13.54
CA ARG A 541 7.06 8.57 14.95
C ARG A 541 5.70 8.91 15.58
N LEU A 542 4.62 8.81 14.80
CA LEU A 542 3.24 9.04 15.23
C LEU A 542 2.48 7.72 15.51
N ALA A 543 2.91 6.59 14.96
CA ALA A 543 2.18 5.34 15.00
C ALA A 543 1.71 4.92 16.41
N HIS A 544 2.57 5.05 17.42
CA HIS A 544 2.23 4.70 18.82
C HIS A 544 1.31 5.72 19.50
N LEU A 545 1.15 6.91 18.94
CA LEU A 545 0.23 7.95 19.44
C LEU A 545 -1.16 7.77 18.81
N VAL A 546 -1.20 7.51 17.50
CA VAL A 546 -2.44 7.36 16.75
C VAL A 546 -3.08 6.01 17.04
N TRP A 547 -2.31 4.92 17.01
CA TRP A 547 -2.78 3.56 17.31
C TRP A 547 -2.31 3.12 18.70
N ASN A 548 -2.85 3.76 19.73
CA ASN A 548 -2.37 3.68 21.10
C ASN A 548 -3.00 2.54 21.93
N GLY A 549 -3.91 1.77 21.36
CA GLY A 549 -4.58 0.64 22.02
C GLY A 549 -5.72 1.03 22.95
N GLN A 550 -6.13 2.29 22.99
CA GLN A 550 -7.26 2.72 23.80
C GLN A 550 -8.57 2.33 23.11
N ASN A 551 -9.38 1.53 23.80
CA ASN A 551 -10.72 1.19 23.38
C ASN A 551 -11.67 2.36 23.58
N MET A 552 -12.63 2.52 22.68
CA MET A 552 -13.78 3.39 22.91
C MET A 552 -14.65 2.81 24.01
N ASN A 553 -15.16 3.69 24.87
CA ASN A 553 -16.12 3.29 25.91
C ASN A 553 -17.52 3.00 25.32
N SER A 554 -17.85 3.66 24.20
CA SER A 554 -19.10 3.49 23.44
C SER A 554 -18.90 3.92 22.01
N THR A 555 -19.74 3.45 21.10
CA THR A 555 -19.79 3.99 19.71
C THR A 555 -20.24 5.45 19.80
N PRO A 556 -19.49 6.42 19.23
CA PRO A 556 -19.88 7.81 19.26
C PRO A 556 -21.20 8.00 18.49
N SER A 557 -22.11 8.78 19.05
CA SER A 557 -23.33 9.18 18.37
C SER A 557 -23.10 10.32 17.38
N ASP A 558 -22.07 11.10 17.59
CA ASP A 558 -21.63 12.20 16.73
C ASP A 558 -20.30 11.83 16.03
N PRO A 559 -20.19 11.99 14.70
CA PRO A 559 -18.92 11.85 13.99
C PRO A 559 -17.81 12.75 14.52
N ALA A 560 -18.13 13.91 15.12
CA ALA A 560 -17.16 14.81 15.74
C ALA A 560 -16.38 14.13 16.87
N ASP A 561 -17.03 13.26 17.63
CA ASP A 561 -16.41 12.50 18.72
C ASP A 561 -15.45 11.43 18.22
N ALA A 562 -15.47 11.12 16.92
CA ALA A 562 -14.63 10.10 16.30
C ALA A 562 -13.17 10.54 16.11
N GLU A 563 -12.82 11.82 16.27
CA GLU A 563 -11.42 12.28 16.24
C GLU A 563 -10.54 11.58 17.30
N ALA A 564 -11.13 11.19 18.40
CA ALA A 564 -10.44 10.46 19.46
C ALA A 564 -10.17 8.98 19.12
N VAL A 565 -10.56 8.48 17.93
CA VAL A 565 -10.79 7.05 17.72
C VAL A 565 -10.12 6.47 16.48
N ASN A 566 -8.95 6.94 16.14
CA ASN A 566 -8.13 6.30 15.10
C ASN A 566 -7.70 4.88 15.48
N THR A 567 -7.96 4.46 16.71
CA THR A 567 -7.59 3.12 17.20
C THR A 567 -8.63 2.03 16.89
N GLN A 568 -9.87 2.41 16.52
CA GLN A 568 -10.93 1.48 16.15
C GLN A 568 -11.63 1.95 14.89
N CYS A 569 -11.96 0.99 14.00
CA CYS A 569 -12.65 1.29 12.75
C CYS A 569 -14.13 1.59 12.99
N LEU A 570 -14.62 2.66 12.39
CA LEU A 570 -16.02 3.05 12.39
C LEU A 570 -16.64 2.94 11.01
N GLY A 571 -17.97 2.78 10.99
CA GLY A 571 -18.83 2.86 9.82
C GLY A 571 -19.90 3.93 9.99
N LEU A 572 -20.61 4.20 8.91
CA LEU A 572 -21.78 5.08 8.86
C LEU A 572 -22.91 4.35 8.14
N TRP A 573 -24.01 4.12 8.86
CA TRP A 573 -25.14 3.36 8.35
C TRP A 573 -26.26 4.29 7.92
N PRO A 574 -26.62 4.34 6.62
CA PRO A 574 -27.79 5.04 6.14
C PRO A 574 -29.05 4.26 6.53
N LEU A 575 -30.05 4.95 7.06
CA LEU A 575 -31.36 4.42 7.41
C LEU A 575 -32.46 5.22 6.72
N LYS A 576 -33.51 4.55 6.27
CA LYS A 576 -34.74 5.20 5.81
C LYS A 576 -35.68 5.45 6.98
N VAL A 577 -36.23 6.63 7.06
CA VAL A 577 -37.25 6.96 8.06
C VAL A 577 -38.59 6.36 7.63
N PHE A 578 -39.24 5.64 8.55
CA PHE A 578 -40.60 5.17 8.39
C PHE A 578 -41.50 5.94 9.35
N ALA A 579 -42.24 6.91 8.81
CA ALA A 579 -43.09 7.81 9.56
C ALA A 579 -44.34 8.19 8.73
N PRO A 580 -45.22 7.23 8.44
CA PRO A 580 -46.32 7.47 7.51
C PRO A 580 -47.18 8.67 7.90
N GLY A 581 -47.35 9.62 6.97
CA GLY A 581 -48.08 10.87 7.17
C GLY A 581 -47.27 12.05 7.69
N GLU A 582 -46.00 11.85 8.06
CA GLU A 582 -45.10 12.91 8.49
C GLU A 582 -44.22 13.40 7.34
N GLU A 583 -43.72 14.66 7.41
CA GLU A 583 -42.85 15.28 6.40
C GLU A 583 -41.53 14.53 6.23
N VAL A 584 -41.07 13.81 7.24
CA VAL A 584 -39.82 13.09 7.25
C VAL A 584 -39.92 11.66 6.74
N ASP A 585 -41.12 11.19 6.38
CA ASP A 585 -41.32 9.83 5.86
C ASP A 585 -40.53 9.61 4.56
N GLY A 586 -39.77 8.54 4.50
CA GLY A 586 -38.91 8.20 3.37
C GLY A 586 -37.59 8.95 3.28
N LYS A 587 -37.34 9.94 4.14
CA LYS A 587 -36.06 10.64 4.22
C LYS A 587 -34.97 9.75 4.81
N TRP A 588 -33.74 10.19 4.72
CA TRP A 588 -32.56 9.46 5.18
C TRP A 588 -31.99 10.10 6.45
N ILE A 589 -31.58 9.27 7.39
CA ILE A 589 -30.71 9.64 8.49
C ILE A 589 -29.47 8.73 8.51
N PHE A 590 -28.46 9.12 9.26
CA PHE A 590 -27.22 8.38 9.37
C PHE A 590 -26.88 8.10 10.82
N VAL A 591 -26.33 6.91 11.08
CA VAL A 591 -25.92 6.48 12.41
C VAL A 591 -24.48 5.98 12.36
N VAL A 592 -23.62 6.49 13.25
CA VAL A 592 -22.29 5.93 13.42
C VAL A 592 -22.39 4.54 14.01
N ARG A 593 -21.65 3.59 13.45
CA ARG A 593 -21.57 2.21 13.93
C ARG A 593 -20.13 1.76 14.02
N MET A 594 -19.77 1.14 15.12
CA MET A 594 -18.58 0.32 15.20
C MET A 594 -18.99 -1.10 14.78
N PRO A 595 -18.40 -1.67 13.72
CA PRO A 595 -18.69 -3.04 13.32
C PRO A 595 -18.54 -4.01 14.50
N SER A 596 -19.48 -4.95 14.69
CA SER A 596 -19.54 -5.83 15.87
C SER A 596 -18.30 -6.69 16.08
N HIS A 597 -17.53 -6.88 15.02
CA HIS A 597 -16.28 -7.65 15.07
C HIS A 597 -15.05 -6.80 15.42
N VAL A 598 -15.18 -5.48 15.59
CA VAL A 598 -14.14 -4.62 16.15
C VAL A 598 -14.16 -4.77 17.66
N THR A 599 -13.42 -5.75 18.18
CA THR A 599 -13.43 -6.14 19.60
C THR A 599 -12.30 -5.53 20.42
N ALA A 600 -11.33 -4.90 19.77
CA ALA A 600 -10.17 -4.27 20.40
C ALA A 600 -9.65 -3.11 19.54
N ALA A 601 -8.91 -2.20 20.18
CA ALA A 601 -8.28 -1.07 19.52
C ALA A 601 -6.92 -1.45 18.91
N HIS A 602 -6.54 -0.85 17.80
CA HIS A 602 -5.20 -0.98 17.25
C HIS A 602 -4.15 -0.51 18.25
N GLN A 603 -3.15 -1.36 18.49
CA GLN A 603 -2.07 -1.06 19.41
C GLN A 603 -0.70 -1.19 18.75
N PHE A 604 -0.11 -0.06 18.40
CA PHE A 604 1.26 0.00 17.91
C PHE A 604 2.20 0.32 19.10
N ARG A 605 3.04 -0.65 19.47
CA ARG A 605 3.99 -0.51 20.58
C ARG A 605 5.29 0.12 20.09
N ILE A 606 6.06 0.71 20.99
CA ILE A 606 7.36 1.33 20.70
C ILE A 606 8.30 0.34 19.97
N GLY A 607 8.32 -0.94 20.35
CA GLY A 607 9.11 -1.97 19.67
C GLY A 607 8.68 -2.28 18.24
N ASN A 608 7.46 -1.89 17.80
CA ASN A 608 6.98 -2.12 16.44
C ASN A 608 7.53 -1.14 15.38
N TYR A 609 8.28 -0.11 15.80
CA TYR A 609 8.91 0.80 14.82
C TYR A 609 9.87 0.08 13.89
N TYR A 610 10.54 -0.97 14.38
CA TYR A 610 11.35 -1.86 13.55
C TYR A 610 10.91 -3.30 13.77
N SER A 611 10.93 -4.09 12.70
CA SER A 611 10.53 -5.48 12.78
C SER A 611 11.60 -6.33 13.49
N GLU A 612 11.17 -7.34 14.22
CA GLU A 612 12.05 -8.27 14.92
C GLU A 612 13.01 -9.00 13.96
N ILE A 613 14.24 -9.15 14.36
CA ILE A 613 15.20 -9.98 13.64
C ILE A 613 15.03 -11.43 14.13
N ASN A 614 14.71 -12.32 13.19
CA ASN A 614 14.43 -13.71 13.48
C ASN A 614 15.59 -14.38 14.26
N THR A 615 15.25 -15.19 15.25
CA THR A 615 16.22 -15.92 16.09
C THR A 615 17.21 -16.75 15.27
N SER A 616 16.78 -17.32 14.12
CA SER A 616 17.68 -18.08 13.25
C SER A 616 18.77 -17.19 12.63
N ILE A 617 18.45 -15.93 12.30
CA ILE A 617 19.43 -14.97 11.78
C ILE A 617 20.47 -14.65 12.86
N LEU A 618 19.99 -14.36 14.09
CA LEU A 618 20.86 -14.05 15.22
C LEU A 618 21.78 -15.22 15.60
N SER A 619 21.25 -16.46 15.51
CA SER A 619 22.04 -17.68 15.81
C SER A 619 23.09 -17.96 14.74
N ASN A 620 22.80 -17.66 13.47
CA ASN A 620 23.70 -17.93 12.36
C ASN A 620 24.76 -16.85 12.14
N ASN A 621 24.53 -15.62 12.65
CA ASN A 621 25.50 -14.54 12.57
C ASN A 621 25.57 -13.78 13.91
N PRO A 622 26.55 -14.07 14.77
CA PRO A 622 26.66 -13.49 16.10
C PRO A 622 27.00 -11.99 16.10
N LEU A 623 27.34 -11.40 14.95
CA LEU A 623 27.60 -9.96 14.79
C LEU A 623 26.30 -9.15 14.66
N ILE A 624 25.14 -9.82 14.50
CA ILE A 624 23.85 -9.13 14.37
C ILE A 624 23.33 -8.71 15.75
N ILE A 625 23.16 -7.41 15.94
CA ILE A 625 22.57 -6.82 17.15
C ILE A 625 21.04 -6.83 17.03
N LYS A 626 20.35 -7.19 18.12
CA LYS A 626 18.88 -7.20 18.23
C LYS A 626 18.28 -5.79 18.07
N GLN A 627 16.97 -5.75 17.78
CA GLN A 627 16.20 -4.50 17.81
C GLN A 627 16.06 -3.96 19.24
N PRO A 628 15.97 -2.64 19.41
CA PRO A 628 15.65 -2.04 20.71
C PRO A 628 14.17 -2.25 21.06
N ASN A 629 13.87 -2.29 22.34
CA ASN A 629 12.50 -2.31 22.89
C ASN A 629 11.65 -3.56 22.53
N GLN A 630 12.32 -4.71 22.28
CA GLN A 630 11.67 -6.00 21.99
C GLN A 630 12.11 -7.09 22.96
#